data_d3a59cdbf9334521a1a442894ab8c615
#
_entry.id   d3a59cdbf9334521a1a442894ab8c615
#
_cell.length_a   1.000
_cell.length_b   1.000
_cell.length_c   1.000
_cell.angle_alpha   90.00
_cell.angle_beta   90.00
_cell.angle_gamma   90.00
#
_symmetry.space_group_name_H-M   'P 1'
#
loop_
_entity.id
_entity.type
_entity.pdbx_description
1 polymer ?
#
loop_
_entity_poly.entity_id
_entity_poly.type
_entity_poly.pdbx_seq_one_letter_code
_entity_poly.pdbx_strand_id
1 'polypeptide(L)'
;MNNDTALKPIPVSELESFFQDFLEFKRATGLKYVSEERTLRYFSRYCREHYPDSNVLEDALFNWINENDNRSQKTKSNHAGVMTAWAKYMFSLGYMQMRIPDIRCSRNTAFVPHIFTAEELSLIWKEVDNLKPVRGCPNLHRCIPVLFRLLYSCGLRISEALAITTDDINFENNVITLRHAKLDKDRWIPMSDTMVQVLKK
;
A
#
# COMPACT_ATOMS: atom_id res chain seq x y z
N MET A 1 2.19 46.65 13.03
CA MET A 1 3.17 46.24 12.00
C MET A 1 2.60 45.02 11.31
N ASN A 2 1.84 45.23 10.24
CA ASN A 2 1.31 44.11 9.43
C ASN A 2 2.45 43.63 8.52
N ASN A 3 3.12 42.52 8.91
CA ASN A 3 3.91 41.80 7.95
C ASN A 3 2.95 40.99 7.10
N ASP A 4 2.43 41.59 6.02
CA ASP A 4 1.88 40.88 4.88
C ASP A 4 3.02 40.15 4.18
N THR A 5 3.42 39.01 4.76
CA THR A 5 4.34 38.12 4.06
C THR A 5 3.52 37.42 2.98
N ALA A 6 3.56 37.97 1.75
CA ALA A 6 2.91 37.35 0.61
C ALA A 6 3.36 35.90 0.51
N LEU A 7 2.40 34.97 0.57
CA LEU A 7 2.66 33.54 0.46
C LEU A 7 3.26 33.21 -0.91
N LYS A 8 4.28 32.37 -0.94
CA LYS A 8 5.01 32.03 -2.17
C LYS A 8 4.20 31.07 -3.03
N PRO A 9 4.14 31.24 -4.37
CA PRO A 9 3.57 30.23 -5.27
C PRO A 9 4.45 28.99 -5.28
N ILE A 10 3.87 27.85 -5.65
CA ILE A 10 4.59 26.58 -5.79
C ILE A 10 4.80 26.31 -7.28
N PRO A 11 6.03 26.47 -7.83
CA PRO A 11 6.28 26.22 -9.24
C PRO A 11 6.29 24.71 -9.55
N VAL A 12 5.73 24.35 -10.71
CA VAL A 12 5.69 22.95 -11.17
C VAL A 12 7.11 22.38 -11.36
N SER A 13 8.06 23.22 -11.77
CA SER A 13 9.46 22.82 -11.96
C SER A 13 10.16 22.32 -10.69
N GLU A 14 9.71 22.74 -9.52
CA GLU A 14 10.30 22.39 -8.22
C GLU A 14 9.50 21.32 -7.45
N LEU A 15 8.40 20.83 -8.03
CA LEU A 15 7.51 19.86 -7.34
C LEU A 15 8.23 18.62 -6.82
N GLU A 16 9.16 18.07 -7.59
CA GLU A 16 9.89 16.86 -7.18
C GLU A 16 10.76 17.11 -5.95
N SER A 17 11.42 18.26 -5.87
CA SER A 17 12.19 18.66 -4.69
C SER A 17 11.28 18.79 -3.46
N PHE A 18 10.16 19.50 -3.58
CA PHE A 18 9.20 19.67 -2.49
C PHE A 18 8.57 18.35 -2.04
N PHE A 19 8.34 17.41 -2.95
CA PHE A 19 7.85 16.08 -2.60
C PHE A 19 8.91 15.29 -1.87
N GLN A 20 10.17 15.39 -2.27
CA GLN A 20 11.27 14.72 -1.59
C GLN A 20 11.43 15.23 -0.14
N ASP A 21 11.45 16.55 0.05
CA ASP A 21 11.53 17.16 1.39
C ASP A 21 10.37 16.72 2.29
N PHE A 22 9.15 16.68 1.72
CA PHE A 22 7.98 16.21 2.45
C PHE A 22 8.09 14.72 2.83
N LEU A 23 8.58 13.88 1.92
CA LEU A 23 8.77 12.46 2.19
C LEU A 23 9.82 12.22 3.28
N GLU A 24 10.91 12.97 3.24
CA GLU A 24 11.96 12.92 4.27
C GLU A 24 11.40 13.34 5.64
N PHE A 25 10.65 14.45 5.68
CA PHE A 25 9.96 14.89 6.89
C PHE A 25 9.03 13.81 7.45
N LYS A 26 8.21 13.17 6.61
CA LYS A 26 7.29 12.11 7.04
C LYS A 26 8.02 10.86 7.50
N ARG A 27 9.11 10.48 6.83
CA ARG A 27 9.93 9.33 7.20
C ARG A 27 10.68 9.56 8.51
N ALA A 28 11.13 10.77 8.76
CA ALA A 28 11.73 11.16 10.06
C ALA A 28 10.75 11.01 11.24
N THR A 29 9.43 11.06 10.97
CA THR A 29 8.39 10.78 11.99
C THR A 29 8.05 9.29 12.14
N GLY A 30 8.83 8.38 11.53
CA GLY A 30 8.63 6.93 11.59
C GLY A 30 7.61 6.34 10.59
N LEU A 31 7.11 7.13 9.65
CA LEU A 31 6.17 6.68 8.62
C LEU A 31 6.91 6.15 7.39
N LYS A 32 6.50 5.00 6.84
CA LYS A 32 7.13 4.42 5.63
C LYS A 32 6.82 5.22 4.36
N TYR A 33 5.62 5.73 4.21
CA TYR A 33 5.13 6.60 3.13
C TYR A 33 5.42 6.08 1.70
N VAL A 34 5.33 4.77 1.48
CA VAL A 34 5.65 4.14 0.19
C VAL A 34 4.54 4.33 -0.85
N SER A 35 3.28 4.15 -0.44
CA SER A 35 2.11 4.35 -1.31
C SER A 35 1.88 5.83 -1.61
N GLU A 36 2.14 6.68 -0.63
CA GLU A 36 2.03 8.13 -0.72
C GLU A 36 3.07 8.70 -1.68
N GLU A 37 4.32 8.23 -1.61
CA GLU A 37 5.37 8.56 -2.57
C GLU A 37 4.95 8.24 -4.01
N ARG A 38 4.35 7.07 -4.24
CA ARG A 38 3.84 6.71 -5.57
C ARG A 38 2.77 7.68 -6.05
N THR A 39 1.88 8.10 -5.16
CA THR A 39 0.83 9.09 -5.45
C THR A 39 1.43 10.43 -5.85
N LEU A 40 2.43 10.92 -5.11
CA LEU A 40 3.13 12.17 -5.39
C LEU A 40 3.87 12.12 -6.75
N ARG A 41 4.55 11.01 -7.05
CA ARG A 41 5.22 10.80 -8.35
C ARG A 41 4.23 10.80 -9.52
N TYR A 42 3.03 10.21 -9.36
CA TYR A 42 2.01 10.25 -10.40
C TYR A 42 1.49 11.65 -10.63
N PHE A 43 1.30 12.42 -9.58
CA PHE A 43 0.89 13.81 -9.71
C PHE A 43 1.98 14.69 -10.33
N SER A 44 3.25 14.55 -9.92
CA SER A 44 4.38 15.27 -10.53
C SER A 44 4.46 15.02 -12.04
N ARG A 45 4.37 13.74 -12.45
CA ARG A 45 4.37 13.39 -13.87
C ARG A 45 3.21 14.05 -14.62
N TYR A 46 2.00 13.98 -14.09
CA TYR A 46 0.82 14.60 -14.66
C TYR A 46 1.01 16.12 -14.85
N CYS A 47 1.54 16.80 -13.84
CA CYS A 47 1.81 18.23 -13.93
C CYS A 47 2.83 18.57 -15.03
N ARG A 48 3.89 17.80 -15.17
CA ARG A 48 4.89 18.00 -16.23
C ARG A 48 4.32 17.78 -17.64
N GLU A 49 3.41 16.83 -17.79
CA GLU A 49 2.80 16.50 -19.09
C GLU A 49 1.73 17.52 -19.50
N HIS A 50 0.95 18.06 -18.56
CA HIS A 50 -0.23 18.89 -18.86
C HIS A 50 -0.11 20.34 -18.43
N TYR A 51 0.81 20.67 -17.50
CA TYR A 51 0.94 22.00 -16.89
C TYR A 51 2.43 22.42 -16.72
N PRO A 52 3.31 22.28 -17.74
CA PRO A 52 4.76 22.44 -17.56
C PRO A 52 5.16 23.85 -17.08
N ASP A 53 4.45 24.88 -17.52
CA ASP A 53 4.78 26.28 -17.23
C ASP A 53 3.83 26.91 -16.18
N SER A 54 3.01 26.08 -15.50
CA SER A 54 1.98 26.60 -14.59
C SER A 54 2.53 26.79 -13.17
N ASN A 55 2.11 27.89 -12.55
CA ASN A 55 2.21 28.12 -11.11
C ASN A 55 0.89 27.84 -10.38
N VAL A 56 -0.14 27.38 -11.10
CA VAL A 56 -1.50 27.13 -10.57
C VAL A 56 -1.72 25.64 -10.41
N LEU A 57 -1.24 25.10 -9.30
CA LEU A 57 -1.36 23.68 -8.98
C LEU A 57 -2.78 23.24 -8.60
N GLU A 58 -3.66 24.17 -8.21
CA GLU A 58 -5.04 23.83 -7.82
C GLU A 58 -5.82 23.24 -8.99
N ASP A 59 -5.74 23.85 -10.18
CA ASP A 59 -6.42 23.35 -11.39
C ASP A 59 -5.83 21.99 -11.82
N ALA A 60 -4.50 21.89 -11.81
CA ALA A 60 -3.83 20.63 -12.10
C ALA A 60 -4.26 19.50 -11.16
N LEU A 61 -4.37 19.80 -9.88
CA LEU A 61 -4.79 18.83 -8.88
C LEU A 61 -6.26 18.42 -9.03
N PHE A 62 -7.14 19.42 -9.25
CA PHE A 62 -8.56 19.16 -9.47
C PHE A 62 -8.78 18.27 -10.69
N ASN A 63 -8.14 18.59 -11.82
CA ASN A 63 -8.24 17.83 -13.06
C ASN A 63 -7.63 16.44 -12.87
N TRP A 64 -6.45 16.31 -12.28
CA TRP A 64 -5.80 15.01 -12.03
C TRP A 64 -6.66 14.05 -11.20
N ILE A 65 -7.37 14.56 -10.20
CA ILE A 65 -8.25 13.73 -9.37
C ILE A 65 -9.51 13.33 -10.14
N ASN A 66 -10.05 14.21 -10.99
CA ASN A 66 -11.34 14.01 -11.66
C ASN A 66 -11.24 13.36 -13.03
N GLU A 67 -10.20 13.63 -13.82
CA GLU A 67 -10.04 13.12 -15.20
C GLU A 67 -10.03 11.59 -15.31
N ASN A 68 -9.62 10.89 -14.28
CA ASN A 68 -9.56 9.42 -14.29
C ASN A 68 -10.85 8.82 -13.74
N ASP A 69 -11.92 8.78 -14.53
CA ASP A 69 -13.20 8.21 -14.16
C ASP A 69 -13.15 6.71 -13.79
N ASN A 70 -12.14 5.99 -14.28
CA ASN A 70 -11.93 4.57 -13.96
C ASN A 70 -11.38 4.31 -12.54
N ARG A 71 -10.98 5.34 -11.80
CA ARG A 71 -10.51 5.18 -10.41
C ARG A 71 -11.68 5.09 -9.46
N SER A 72 -11.60 4.14 -8.51
CA SER A 72 -12.60 4.06 -7.45
C SER A 72 -12.64 5.34 -6.60
N GLN A 73 -13.81 5.68 -6.04
CA GLN A 73 -13.95 6.83 -5.13
C GLN A 73 -12.99 6.73 -3.94
N LYS A 74 -12.70 5.51 -3.47
CA LYS A 74 -11.72 5.26 -2.41
C LYS A 74 -10.31 5.67 -2.83
N THR A 75 -9.93 5.36 -4.06
CA THR A 75 -8.62 5.75 -4.61
C THR A 75 -8.52 7.28 -4.73
N LYS A 76 -9.55 7.93 -5.28
CA LYS A 76 -9.62 9.40 -5.38
C LYS A 76 -9.51 10.06 -3.99
N SER A 77 -10.23 9.56 -3.00
CA SER A 77 -10.18 10.04 -1.62
C SER A 77 -8.79 9.85 -0.99
N ASN A 78 -8.12 8.72 -1.23
CA ASN A 78 -6.76 8.50 -0.75
C ASN A 78 -5.77 9.48 -1.39
N HIS A 79 -5.87 9.73 -2.70
CA HIS A 79 -5.04 10.71 -3.40
C HIS A 79 -5.25 12.12 -2.83
N ALA A 80 -6.51 12.54 -2.66
CA ALA A 80 -6.82 13.81 -2.04
C ALA A 80 -6.25 13.93 -0.62
N GLY A 81 -6.29 12.84 0.16
CA GLY A 81 -5.70 12.79 1.51
C GLY A 81 -4.19 13.02 1.52
N VAL A 82 -3.45 12.39 0.58
CA VAL A 82 -2.00 12.61 0.43
C VAL A 82 -1.69 14.05 0.07
N MET A 83 -2.43 14.60 -0.90
CA MET A 83 -2.25 15.99 -1.33
C MET A 83 -2.62 16.99 -0.22
N THR A 84 -3.65 16.70 0.58
CA THR A 84 -3.99 17.51 1.76
C THR A 84 -2.86 17.53 2.78
N ALA A 85 -2.23 16.39 3.04
CA ALA A 85 -1.11 16.32 3.97
C ALA A 85 0.10 17.09 3.46
N TRP A 86 0.39 17.02 2.16
CA TRP A 86 1.45 17.78 1.52
C TRP A 86 1.14 19.28 1.50
N ALA A 87 -0.07 19.70 1.13
CA ALA A 87 -0.47 21.09 1.12
C ALA A 87 -0.34 21.77 2.50
N LYS A 88 -0.70 21.04 3.58
CA LYS A 88 -0.48 21.51 4.96
C LYS A 88 0.99 21.70 5.29
N TYR A 89 1.84 20.80 4.83
CA TYR A 89 3.29 20.91 5.00
C TYR A 89 3.82 22.14 4.25
N MET A 90 3.46 22.35 2.99
CA MET A 90 3.87 23.52 2.21
C MET A 90 3.37 24.83 2.83
N PHE A 91 2.16 24.86 3.34
CA PHE A 91 1.62 26.02 4.04
C PHE A 91 2.44 26.34 5.30
N SER A 92 2.88 25.35 6.05
CA SER A 92 3.74 25.54 7.22
C SER A 92 5.12 26.11 6.89
N LEU A 93 5.57 25.99 5.64
CA LEU A 93 6.80 26.59 5.10
C LEU A 93 6.59 27.97 4.47
N GLY A 94 5.38 28.54 4.54
CA GLY A 94 5.05 29.86 4.01
C GLY A 94 4.67 29.89 2.52
N TYR A 95 4.29 28.74 1.95
CA TYR A 95 3.74 28.66 0.60
C TYR A 95 2.23 28.85 0.58
N MET A 96 1.67 29.14 -0.61
CA MET A 96 0.22 29.37 -0.75
C MET A 96 -0.59 28.15 -0.29
N GLN A 97 -1.70 28.42 0.39
CA GLN A 97 -2.65 27.38 0.73
C GLN A 97 -3.35 26.90 -0.55
N MET A 98 -3.29 25.56 -0.78
CA MET A 98 -3.98 24.95 -1.92
C MET A 98 -5.34 24.41 -1.50
N ARG A 99 -6.35 24.61 -2.35
CA ARG A 99 -7.67 24.00 -2.18
C ARG A 99 -7.65 22.59 -2.73
N ILE A 100 -7.88 21.63 -1.85
CA ILE A 100 -7.95 20.20 -2.23
C ILE A 100 -9.44 19.82 -2.29
N PRO A 101 -9.91 19.16 -3.35
CA PRO A 101 -11.28 18.67 -3.42
C PRO A 101 -11.61 17.72 -2.25
N ASP A 102 -12.74 17.98 -1.57
CA ASP A 102 -13.26 17.05 -0.55
C ASP A 102 -13.93 15.85 -1.24
N ILE A 103 -13.18 14.79 -1.41
CA ILE A 103 -13.67 13.55 -2.03
C ILE A 103 -14.29 12.67 -0.96
N ARG A 104 -15.62 12.75 -0.84
CA ARG A 104 -16.36 11.90 0.08
C ARG A 104 -16.46 10.48 -0.47
N CYS A 105 -15.91 9.53 0.26
CA CYS A 105 -16.09 8.12 -0.02
C CYS A 105 -17.31 7.61 0.72
N SER A 106 -18.32 7.13 -0.02
CA SER A 106 -19.44 6.43 0.61
C SER A 106 -18.95 5.20 1.36
N ARG A 107 -19.34 5.07 2.63
CA ARG A 107 -19.02 3.89 3.45
C ARG A 107 -19.88 2.66 3.09
N ASN A 108 -20.82 2.81 2.15
CA ASN A 108 -21.89 1.84 1.91
C ASN A 108 -21.62 0.80 0.83
N THR A 109 -20.41 0.55 0.43
CA THR A 109 -20.10 -0.70 -0.26
C THR A 109 -19.67 -1.72 0.79
N ALA A 110 -20.63 -2.29 1.46
CA ALA A 110 -20.40 -3.46 2.30
C ALA A 110 -20.02 -4.62 1.35
N PHE A 111 -18.72 -4.74 1.06
CA PHE A 111 -18.21 -5.99 0.50
C PHE A 111 -18.47 -7.09 1.52
N VAL A 112 -19.35 -8.03 1.18
CA VAL A 112 -19.56 -9.23 1.97
C VAL A 112 -18.56 -10.27 1.48
N PRO A 113 -17.55 -10.63 2.29
CA PRO A 113 -16.60 -11.67 1.90
C PRO A 113 -17.33 -12.99 1.66
N HIS A 114 -16.95 -13.70 0.59
CA HIS A 114 -17.39 -15.07 0.40
C HIS A 114 -16.70 -15.98 1.43
N ILE A 115 -17.49 -16.75 2.17
CA ILE A 115 -16.99 -17.77 3.09
C ILE A 115 -17.04 -19.10 2.34
N PHE A 116 -15.87 -19.66 2.06
CA PHE A 116 -15.75 -20.92 1.32
C PHE A 116 -16.36 -22.09 2.08
N THR A 117 -17.15 -22.90 1.40
CA THR A 117 -17.62 -24.18 1.93
C THR A 117 -16.50 -25.23 1.98
N ALA A 118 -16.72 -26.35 2.68
CA ALA A 118 -15.75 -27.44 2.71
C ALA A 118 -15.47 -28.03 1.34
N GLU A 119 -16.53 -28.13 0.50
CA GLU A 119 -16.44 -28.63 -0.88
C GLU A 119 -15.61 -27.68 -1.76
N GLU A 120 -15.85 -26.37 -1.68
CA GLU A 120 -15.07 -25.36 -2.41
C GLU A 120 -13.60 -25.36 -1.99
N LEU A 121 -13.32 -25.47 -0.69
CA LEU A 121 -11.96 -25.60 -0.18
C LEU A 121 -11.29 -26.86 -0.69
N SER A 122 -11.99 -27.99 -0.73
CA SER A 122 -11.46 -29.25 -1.26
C SER A 122 -11.07 -29.13 -2.73
N LEU A 123 -11.87 -28.42 -3.53
CA LEU A 123 -11.54 -28.14 -4.94
C LEU A 123 -10.31 -27.24 -5.05
N ILE A 124 -10.22 -26.19 -4.22
CA ILE A 124 -9.05 -25.30 -4.19
C ILE A 124 -7.79 -26.11 -3.88
N TRP A 125 -7.81 -26.94 -2.84
CA TRP A 125 -6.66 -27.77 -2.48
C TRP A 125 -6.25 -28.72 -3.60
N LYS A 126 -7.21 -29.36 -4.26
CA LYS A 126 -6.96 -30.23 -5.39
C LYS A 126 -6.26 -29.51 -6.55
N GLU A 127 -6.74 -28.33 -6.91
CA GLU A 127 -6.15 -27.56 -8.01
C GLU A 127 -4.75 -27.03 -7.64
N VAL A 128 -4.57 -26.55 -6.40
CA VAL A 128 -3.29 -26.03 -5.92
C VAL A 128 -2.23 -27.12 -5.83
N ASP A 129 -2.61 -28.34 -5.40
CA ASP A 129 -1.69 -29.47 -5.29
C ASP A 129 -1.32 -30.08 -6.66
N ASN A 130 -2.14 -29.88 -7.68
CA ASN A 130 -1.91 -30.32 -9.05
C ASN A 130 -1.17 -29.31 -9.93
N LEU A 131 -0.68 -28.20 -9.38
CA LEU A 131 0.10 -27.22 -10.12
C LEU A 131 1.33 -27.86 -10.76
N LYS A 132 1.59 -27.53 -12.01
CA LYS A 132 2.76 -28.00 -12.75
C LYS A 132 3.86 -26.96 -12.77
N PRO A 133 5.14 -27.36 -12.92
CA PRO A 133 6.23 -26.40 -13.10
C PRO A 133 5.98 -25.47 -14.28
N VAL A 134 6.24 -24.17 -14.07
CA VAL A 134 6.08 -23.13 -15.10
C VAL A 134 7.46 -22.66 -15.52
N ARG A 135 7.66 -22.47 -16.85
CA ARG A 135 8.91 -21.92 -17.40
C ARG A 135 9.17 -20.54 -16.80
N GLY A 136 10.37 -20.35 -16.23
CA GLY A 136 10.74 -19.09 -15.53
C GLY A 136 10.46 -19.07 -14.03
N CYS A 137 9.59 -19.95 -13.50
CA CYS A 137 9.29 -20.09 -12.07
C CYS A 137 9.27 -21.57 -11.65
N PRO A 138 10.40 -22.28 -11.67
CA PRO A 138 10.46 -23.75 -11.53
C PRO A 138 9.92 -24.26 -10.19
N ASN A 139 9.97 -23.45 -9.13
CA ASN A 139 9.53 -23.83 -7.78
C ASN A 139 8.12 -23.37 -7.43
N LEU A 140 7.44 -22.65 -8.32
CA LEU A 140 6.12 -22.08 -8.03
C LEU A 140 5.10 -23.15 -7.61
N HIS A 141 5.10 -24.31 -8.31
CA HIS A 141 4.23 -25.45 -8.03
C HIS A 141 4.46 -26.09 -6.64
N ARG A 142 5.60 -25.84 -6.02
CA ARG A 142 5.92 -26.30 -4.65
C ARG A 142 5.58 -25.25 -3.62
N CYS A 143 5.84 -23.97 -3.91
CA CYS A 143 5.62 -22.88 -2.97
C CYS A 143 4.14 -22.50 -2.82
N ILE A 144 3.35 -22.52 -3.89
CA ILE A 144 1.94 -22.14 -3.86
C ILE A 144 1.10 -23.02 -2.93
N PRO A 145 1.20 -24.36 -2.96
CA PRO A 145 0.47 -25.21 -2.02
C PRO A 145 0.76 -24.90 -0.54
N VAL A 146 2.01 -24.62 -0.22
CA VAL A 146 2.44 -24.24 1.13
C VAL A 146 1.91 -22.88 1.51
N LEU A 147 2.03 -21.88 0.62
CA LEU A 147 1.54 -20.52 0.83
C LEU A 147 0.03 -20.49 1.12
N PHE A 148 -0.77 -21.19 0.30
CA PHE A 148 -2.23 -21.22 0.49
C PHE A 148 -2.61 -21.85 1.83
N ARG A 149 -1.92 -22.93 2.24
CA ARG A 149 -2.15 -23.56 3.55
C ARG A 149 -1.75 -22.65 4.71
N LEU A 150 -0.64 -21.95 4.60
CA LEU A 150 -0.23 -20.95 5.61
C LEU A 150 -1.26 -19.81 5.75
N LEU A 151 -1.75 -19.29 4.62
CA LEU A 151 -2.78 -18.24 4.64
C LEU A 151 -4.07 -18.73 5.29
N TYR A 152 -4.51 -19.95 4.97
CA TYR A 152 -5.76 -20.51 5.46
C TYR A 152 -5.66 -20.99 6.91
N SER A 153 -4.66 -21.81 7.25
CA SER A 153 -4.57 -22.45 8.56
C SER A 153 -4.00 -21.54 9.64
N CYS A 154 -3.10 -20.63 9.27
CA CYS A 154 -2.42 -19.73 10.21
C CYS A 154 -2.98 -18.29 10.18
N GLY A 155 -3.90 -17.97 9.26
CA GLY A 155 -4.51 -16.65 9.15
C GLY A 155 -3.50 -15.52 8.86
N LEU A 156 -2.44 -15.84 8.12
CA LEU A 156 -1.37 -14.89 7.79
C LEU A 156 -1.84 -13.91 6.71
N ARG A 157 -1.30 -12.67 6.75
CA ARG A 157 -1.38 -11.81 5.57
C ARG A 157 -0.43 -12.32 4.50
N ILE A 158 -0.77 -12.10 3.23
CA ILE A 158 0.07 -12.55 2.12
C ILE A 158 1.51 -12.01 2.23
N SER A 159 1.69 -10.76 2.64
CA SER A 159 3.02 -10.16 2.85
C SER A 159 3.78 -10.79 4.01
N GLU A 160 3.10 -11.21 5.06
CA GLU A 160 3.69 -11.92 6.20
C GLU A 160 4.14 -13.32 5.77
N ALA A 161 3.27 -14.07 5.09
CA ALA A 161 3.59 -15.41 4.62
C ALA A 161 4.75 -15.43 3.61
N LEU A 162 4.84 -14.44 2.72
CA LEU A 162 5.93 -14.31 1.74
C LEU A 162 7.26 -13.85 2.36
N ALA A 163 7.25 -13.30 3.57
CA ALA A 163 8.45 -12.85 4.27
C ALA A 163 9.03 -13.91 5.22
N ILE A 164 8.33 -15.04 5.43
CA ILE A 164 8.82 -16.12 6.31
C ILE A 164 10.08 -16.73 5.72
N THR A 165 11.10 -16.88 6.56
CA THR A 165 12.33 -17.61 6.29
C THR A 165 12.37 -18.90 7.09
N THR A 166 13.31 -19.79 6.78
CA THR A 166 13.53 -21.04 7.54
C THR A 166 13.88 -20.78 9.01
N ASP A 167 14.55 -19.67 9.29
CA ASP A 167 14.95 -19.28 10.66
C ASP A 167 13.78 -18.80 11.52
N ASP A 168 12.65 -18.50 10.89
CA ASP A 168 11.42 -18.07 11.58
C ASP A 168 10.57 -19.27 12.02
N ILE A 169 10.92 -20.49 11.58
CA ILE A 169 10.13 -21.71 11.83
C ILE A 169 10.78 -22.55 12.91
N ASN A 170 10.11 -22.68 14.05
CA ASN A 170 10.52 -23.59 15.11
C ASN A 170 9.66 -24.87 15.06
N PHE A 171 10.26 -25.95 14.55
CA PHE A 171 9.60 -27.26 14.43
C PHE A 171 9.50 -28.05 15.75
N GLU A 172 10.27 -27.70 16.76
CA GLU A 172 10.20 -28.34 18.08
C GLU A 172 8.96 -27.88 18.83
N ASN A 173 8.67 -26.59 18.75
CA ASN A 173 7.52 -25.97 19.42
C ASN A 173 6.32 -25.78 18.49
N ASN A 174 6.40 -26.17 17.22
CA ASN A 174 5.37 -25.97 16.19
C ASN A 174 4.93 -24.50 16.08
N VAL A 175 5.88 -23.57 16.02
CA VAL A 175 5.62 -22.12 16.00
C VAL A 175 6.36 -21.43 14.85
N ILE A 176 5.69 -20.48 14.19
CA ILE A 176 6.29 -19.52 13.29
C ILE A 176 6.43 -18.18 14.01
N THR A 177 7.61 -17.59 13.99
CA THR A 177 7.87 -16.23 14.50
C THR A 177 7.70 -15.23 13.38
N LEU A 178 6.68 -14.40 13.44
CA LEU A 178 6.54 -13.26 12.51
C LEU A 178 7.22 -12.05 13.08
N ARG A 179 8.25 -11.57 12.39
CA ARG A 179 9.00 -10.37 12.75
C ARG A 179 8.43 -9.15 12.02
N HIS A 180 8.50 -8.00 12.66
CA HIS A 180 8.04 -6.72 12.08
C HIS A 180 6.61 -6.77 11.52
N ALA A 181 5.69 -7.47 12.20
CA ALA A 181 4.28 -7.51 11.84
C ALA A 181 3.62 -6.11 11.99
N LYS A 182 2.31 -6.02 11.88
CA LYS A 182 1.60 -4.73 11.98
C LYS A 182 1.99 -3.98 13.26
N LEU A 183 2.40 -2.70 13.13
CA LEU A 183 2.90 -1.83 14.21
C LEU A 183 4.28 -2.26 14.74
N ASP A 184 5.07 -2.93 13.93
CA ASP A 184 6.44 -3.36 14.25
C ASP A 184 6.53 -4.28 15.49
N LYS A 185 5.50 -5.11 15.69
CA LYS A 185 5.43 -6.07 16.79
C LYS A 185 5.64 -7.48 16.27
N ASP A 186 6.51 -8.21 16.93
CA ASP A 186 6.68 -9.65 16.68
C ASP A 186 5.51 -10.43 17.26
N ARG A 187 5.14 -11.52 16.61
CA ARG A 187 4.11 -12.44 17.12
C ARG A 187 4.43 -13.88 16.77
N TRP A 188 4.02 -14.77 17.62
CA TRP A 188 4.12 -16.22 17.41
C TRP A 188 2.82 -16.76 16.87
N ILE A 189 2.93 -17.61 15.87
CA ILE A 189 1.82 -18.27 15.21
C ILE A 189 1.97 -19.77 15.45
N PRO A 190 1.07 -20.41 16.20
CA PRO A 190 1.08 -21.87 16.37
C PRO A 190 0.71 -22.55 15.05
N MET A 191 1.37 -23.66 14.77
CA MET A 191 1.09 -24.51 13.62
C MET A 191 0.45 -25.82 14.08
N SER A 192 -0.51 -26.32 13.29
CA SER A 192 -1.00 -27.69 13.47
C SER A 192 0.05 -28.72 13.03
N ASP A 193 -0.03 -29.94 13.53
CA ASP A 193 0.87 -31.01 13.12
C ASP A 193 0.81 -31.27 11.62
N THR A 194 -0.36 -31.15 11.00
CA THR A 194 -0.53 -31.25 9.55
C THR A 194 0.23 -30.15 8.80
N MET A 195 0.23 -28.91 9.33
CA MET A 195 1.00 -27.81 8.72
C MET A 195 2.51 -28.03 8.86
N VAL A 196 2.96 -28.53 9.99
CA VAL A 196 4.37 -28.92 10.21
C VAL A 196 4.82 -29.97 9.20
N GLN A 197 3.99 -30.99 8.94
CA GLN A 197 4.30 -32.01 7.92
C GLN A 197 4.37 -31.42 6.51
N VAL A 198 3.55 -30.42 6.19
CA VAL A 198 3.59 -29.74 4.89
C VAL A 198 4.89 -28.95 4.74
N LEU A 199 5.35 -28.27 5.78
CA LEU A 199 6.58 -27.46 5.75
C LEU A 199 7.87 -28.30 5.73
N LYS A 200 7.83 -29.54 6.19
CA LYS A 200 8.98 -30.47 6.19
C LYS A 200 9.20 -31.19 4.85
N LYS A 201 8.27 -31.09 3.90
CA LYS A 201 8.36 -31.66 2.54
C LYS A 201 9.10 -30.75 1.57
#